data_6a39533ff402f9ee04b7f658eb2cda00
#
_entry.id   6a39533ff402f9ee04b7f658eb2cda00
#
_cell.length_a   1.000
_cell.length_b   1.000
_cell.length_c   1.000
_cell.angle_alpha   90.00
_cell.angle_beta   90.00
_cell.angle_gamma   90.00
#
_symmetry.space_group_name_H-M   'P 1'
#
loop_
_entity.id
_entity.type
_entity.pdbx_description
1 polymer ?
#
loop_
_entity_poly.entity_id
_entity_poly.type
_entity_poly.pdbx_seq_one_letter_code
_entity_poly.pdbx_strand_id
1 'polypeptide(L)'
;MATKTKTTTGNKTTFKTLAALNVKDRLEKKGMFDYLSWAYAWAMVKDQYPDANRKVYESEATELNFFTDGNTGYVKVGVTIEGVEHIDYLPIMGHNNQSLSVDKITSFAVNKTIQRSTVKAIAMHGLGLSLWAGEDLVDISEAAPAVKQESKPTLKKTSDKWNDVVNYVKANNTKSLSSIVKTLETKYIIPTAIKKRIISLCQVI
;
A
#
# COMPACT_ATOMS: atom_id res chain seq x y z
N MET A 1 0.27 -12.89 53.53
CA MET A 1 0.18 -13.32 52.10
C MET A 1 1.25 -12.56 51.31
N ALA A 2 2.27 -13.25 50.86
CA ALA A 2 3.46 -12.64 50.24
C ALA A 2 3.17 -12.39 48.77
N THR A 3 3.19 -11.12 48.35
CA THR A 3 3.09 -10.67 46.96
C THR A 3 4.39 -11.05 46.25
N LYS A 4 4.33 -12.01 45.33
CA LYS A 4 5.46 -12.36 44.47
C LYS A 4 5.72 -11.21 43.49
N THR A 5 6.75 -10.42 43.77
CA THR A 5 7.34 -9.47 42.82
C THR A 5 7.98 -10.27 41.68
N LYS A 6 7.42 -10.17 40.50
CA LYS A 6 8.03 -10.71 39.27
C LYS A 6 9.32 -9.94 39.01
N THR A 7 10.45 -10.57 39.16
CA THR A 7 11.78 -10.05 38.84
C THR A 7 11.89 -9.92 37.33
N THR A 8 12.06 -8.70 36.87
CA THR A 8 12.19 -8.33 35.46
C THR A 8 13.58 -8.67 34.93
N THR A 9 13.71 -9.77 34.23
CA THR A 9 14.93 -10.13 33.49
C THR A 9 14.89 -9.48 32.09
N GLY A 10 15.83 -8.56 31.83
CA GLY A 10 16.19 -8.04 30.53
C GLY A 10 15.04 -7.48 29.67
N ASN A 11 14.62 -6.22 29.91
CA ASN A 11 13.52 -5.52 29.23
C ASN A 11 13.68 -5.43 27.72
N LYS A 12 13.25 -6.45 26.96
CA LYS A 12 12.72 -6.22 25.61
C LYS A 12 11.36 -5.56 25.81
N THR A 13 11.25 -4.27 25.49
CA THR A 13 9.95 -3.59 25.50
C THR A 13 9.02 -4.26 24.49
N THR A 14 7.69 -4.23 24.73
CA THR A 14 6.66 -4.72 23.78
C THR A 14 6.95 -4.27 22.38
N PHE A 15 7.30 -2.99 22.20
CA PHE A 15 7.67 -2.42 20.91
C PHE A 15 8.84 -3.15 20.26
N LYS A 16 9.95 -3.36 20.96
CA LYS A 16 11.12 -4.05 20.39
C LYS A 16 10.83 -5.50 20.05
N THR A 17 10.00 -6.17 20.83
CA THR A 17 9.59 -7.55 20.57
C THR A 17 8.78 -7.63 19.26
N LEU A 18 7.75 -6.79 19.13
CA LEU A 18 6.89 -6.81 17.94
C LEU A 18 7.59 -6.25 16.69
N ALA A 19 8.44 -5.23 16.83
CA ALA A 19 9.21 -4.66 15.72
C ALA A 19 10.25 -5.64 15.16
N ALA A 20 10.70 -6.62 15.95
CA ALA A 20 11.64 -7.65 15.51
C ALA A 20 10.99 -8.79 14.72
N LEU A 21 9.66 -8.90 14.74
CA LEU A 21 8.94 -9.96 14.03
C LEU A 21 9.01 -9.74 12.51
N ASN A 22 9.32 -10.81 11.78
CA ASN A 22 9.31 -10.77 10.32
C ASN A 22 7.87 -10.83 9.79
N VAL A 23 7.39 -9.73 9.22
CA VAL A 23 6.07 -9.65 8.59
C VAL A 23 6.11 -9.94 7.09
N LYS A 24 7.30 -10.01 6.45
CA LYS A 24 7.47 -10.10 4.99
C LYS A 24 6.76 -11.31 4.38
N ASP A 25 6.79 -12.44 5.07
CA ASP A 25 6.18 -13.69 4.59
C ASP A 25 4.63 -13.69 4.68
N ARG A 26 4.05 -12.64 5.27
CA ARG A 26 2.61 -12.46 5.48
C ARG A 26 2.05 -11.25 4.75
N LEU A 27 2.87 -10.62 3.89
CA LEU A 27 2.45 -9.47 3.10
C LEU A 27 1.74 -9.89 1.84
N GLU A 28 0.66 -9.19 1.54
CA GLU A 28 -0.09 -9.28 0.29
C GLU A 28 0.16 -8.02 -0.53
N LYS A 29 0.19 -8.13 -1.86
CA LYS A 29 0.27 -6.95 -2.73
C LYS A 29 -1.11 -6.38 -2.99
N LYS A 30 -1.28 -5.08 -2.72
CA LYS A 30 -2.43 -4.30 -3.14
C LYS A 30 -1.96 -3.12 -3.99
N GLY A 31 -1.99 -3.31 -5.30
CA GLY A 31 -1.37 -2.37 -6.23
C GLY A 31 0.15 -2.30 -6.02
N MET A 32 0.66 -1.11 -5.73
CA MET A 32 2.08 -0.88 -5.44
C MET A 32 2.45 -1.02 -3.95
N PHE A 33 1.47 -1.22 -3.07
CA PHE A 33 1.69 -1.25 -1.62
C PHE A 33 1.74 -2.67 -1.09
N ASP A 34 2.60 -2.87 -0.08
CA ASP A 34 2.62 -4.06 0.75
C ASP A 34 1.52 -3.94 1.81
N TYR A 35 0.71 -4.98 1.93
CA TYR A 35 -0.44 -5.01 2.82
C TYR A 35 -0.34 -6.17 3.80
N LEU A 36 -0.34 -5.87 5.09
CA LEU A 36 -0.49 -6.86 6.14
C LEU A 36 -1.97 -6.97 6.52
N SER A 37 -2.59 -8.13 6.30
CA SER A 37 -3.99 -8.30 6.65
C SER A 37 -4.19 -8.25 8.17
N TRP A 38 -5.36 -7.75 8.62
CA TRP A 38 -5.67 -7.66 10.04
C TRP A 38 -5.61 -9.02 10.75
N ALA A 39 -6.00 -10.09 10.06
CA ALA A 39 -6.00 -11.43 10.62
C ALA A 39 -4.58 -11.93 10.93
N TYR A 40 -3.64 -11.71 10.02
CA TYR A 40 -2.24 -12.06 10.25
C TYR A 40 -1.61 -11.18 11.33
N ALA A 41 -1.85 -9.86 11.28
CA ALA A 41 -1.35 -8.95 12.31
C ALA A 41 -1.85 -9.35 13.71
N TRP A 42 -3.14 -9.64 13.82
CA TRP A 42 -3.75 -10.06 15.08
C TRP A 42 -3.23 -11.41 15.57
N ALA A 43 -3.09 -12.40 14.68
CA ALA A 43 -2.53 -13.70 15.04
C ALA A 43 -1.10 -13.58 15.56
N MET A 44 -0.25 -12.77 14.92
CA MET A 44 1.13 -12.54 15.37
C MET A 44 1.19 -11.84 16.72
N VAL A 45 0.28 -10.89 16.99
CA VAL A 45 0.18 -10.26 18.32
C VAL A 45 -0.25 -11.27 19.37
N LYS A 46 -1.29 -12.06 19.11
CA LYS A 46 -1.82 -13.05 20.06
C LYS A 46 -0.85 -14.19 20.35
N ASP A 47 0.02 -14.53 19.40
CA ASP A 47 1.09 -15.51 19.60
C ASP A 47 2.12 -15.02 20.64
N GLN A 48 2.48 -13.74 20.60
CA GLN A 48 3.43 -13.15 21.54
C GLN A 48 2.77 -12.66 22.83
N TYR A 49 1.56 -12.17 22.74
CA TYR A 49 0.78 -11.56 23.83
C TYR A 49 -0.64 -12.12 23.86
N PRO A 50 -0.86 -13.30 24.44
CA PRO A 50 -2.18 -13.96 24.48
C PRO A 50 -3.28 -13.10 25.11
N ASP A 51 -2.94 -12.23 26.07
CA ASP A 51 -3.86 -11.34 26.76
C ASP A 51 -4.12 -10.02 26.03
N ALA A 52 -3.49 -9.80 24.85
CA ALA A 52 -3.76 -8.63 24.04
C ALA A 52 -5.26 -8.54 23.71
N ASN A 53 -5.81 -7.32 23.78
CA ASN A 53 -7.21 -7.06 23.52
C ASN A 53 -7.40 -5.97 22.46
N ARG A 54 -8.51 -6.06 21.74
CA ARG A 54 -8.94 -5.05 20.77
C ARG A 54 -10.31 -4.52 21.15
N LYS A 55 -10.45 -3.20 21.16
CA LYS A 55 -11.70 -2.50 21.38
C LYS A 55 -12.08 -1.68 20.16
N VAL A 56 -13.26 -1.90 19.63
CA VAL A 56 -13.90 -0.99 18.67
C VAL A 56 -14.79 -0.08 19.48
N TYR A 57 -14.57 1.22 19.39
CA TYR A 57 -15.35 2.20 20.12
C TYR A 57 -16.63 2.51 19.35
N GLU A 58 -17.69 2.72 20.11
CA GLU A 58 -19.01 3.10 19.61
C GLU A 58 -19.33 4.53 20.00
N SER A 59 -20.09 5.22 19.18
CA SER A 59 -20.58 6.57 19.46
C SER A 59 -21.76 6.47 20.44
N GLU A 60 -21.65 7.11 21.58
CA GLU A 60 -22.73 7.16 22.59
C GLU A 60 -24.01 7.84 22.04
N ALA A 61 -23.86 8.76 21.09
CA ALA A 61 -24.99 9.50 20.51
C ALA A 61 -25.79 8.68 19.49
N THR A 62 -25.16 7.73 18.79
CA THR A 62 -25.79 7.00 17.67
C THR A 62 -25.79 5.49 17.86
N GLU A 63 -25.08 4.97 18.88
CA GLU A 63 -24.86 3.54 19.12
C GLU A 63 -24.21 2.83 17.93
N LEU A 64 -23.55 3.60 17.02
CA LEU A 64 -22.86 3.08 15.87
C LEU A 64 -21.36 2.97 16.14
N ASN A 65 -20.70 2.01 15.50
CA ASN A 65 -19.28 1.78 15.61
C ASN A 65 -18.44 2.71 14.69
N PHE A 66 -18.93 3.90 14.44
CA PHE A 66 -18.22 5.00 13.81
C PHE A 66 -18.71 6.36 14.37
N PHE A 67 -17.89 7.37 14.21
CA PHE A 67 -18.11 8.74 14.65
C PHE A 67 -18.26 9.64 13.44
N THR A 68 -18.97 10.77 13.58
CA THR A 68 -19.19 11.72 12.48
C THR A 68 -19.13 13.16 12.98
N ASP A 69 -18.66 14.05 12.10
CA ASP A 69 -18.73 15.51 12.23
C ASP A 69 -19.97 16.12 11.55
N GLY A 70 -20.90 15.25 11.06
CA GLY A 70 -22.07 15.63 10.29
C GLY A 70 -21.85 15.61 8.78
N ASN A 71 -20.61 15.66 8.30
CA ASN A 71 -20.25 15.63 6.88
C ASN A 71 -19.56 14.32 6.49
N THR A 72 -18.60 13.88 7.29
CA THR A 72 -17.83 12.65 7.06
C THR A 72 -17.84 11.76 8.30
N GLY A 73 -17.22 10.59 8.22
CA GLY A 73 -17.14 9.66 9.35
C GLY A 73 -15.77 9.04 9.51
N TYR A 74 -15.47 8.61 10.74
CA TYR A 74 -14.26 7.89 11.10
C TYR A 74 -14.55 6.80 12.12
N VAL A 75 -13.68 5.80 12.17
CA VAL A 75 -13.70 4.78 13.23
C VAL A 75 -12.66 5.09 14.29
N LYS A 76 -12.85 4.56 15.49
CA LYS A 76 -11.91 4.62 16.60
C LYS A 76 -11.66 3.20 17.10
N VAL A 77 -10.42 2.74 16.99
CA VAL A 77 -10.03 1.37 17.39
C VAL A 77 -8.83 1.43 18.33
N GLY A 78 -8.95 0.78 19.47
CA GLY A 78 -7.88 0.61 20.43
C GLY A 78 -7.35 -0.82 20.43
N VAL A 79 -6.03 -0.96 20.60
CA VAL A 79 -5.37 -2.24 20.86
C VAL A 79 -4.56 -2.09 22.13
N THR A 80 -4.82 -2.97 23.12
CA THR A 80 -4.15 -3.00 24.41
C THR A 80 -3.21 -4.19 24.47
N ILE A 81 -1.94 -3.94 24.76
CA ILE A 81 -0.90 -4.95 24.99
C ILE A 81 -0.14 -4.59 26.25
N GLU A 82 0.02 -5.54 27.17
CA GLU A 82 0.72 -5.32 28.47
C GLU A 82 0.20 -4.08 29.23
N GLY A 83 -1.12 -3.84 29.15
CA GLY A 83 -1.79 -2.72 29.83
C GLY A 83 -1.65 -1.35 29.14
N VAL A 84 -0.90 -1.25 28.05
CA VAL A 84 -0.78 -0.03 27.24
C VAL A 84 -1.77 -0.10 26.07
N GLU A 85 -2.64 0.89 25.93
CA GLU A 85 -3.55 1.02 24.80
C GLU A 85 -3.03 2.05 23.79
N HIS A 86 -2.96 1.64 22.52
CA HIS A 86 -2.80 2.55 21.40
C HIS A 86 -4.09 2.64 20.61
N ILE A 87 -4.53 3.85 20.33
CA ILE A 87 -5.80 4.14 19.65
C ILE A 87 -5.48 4.77 18.28
N ASP A 88 -6.07 4.20 17.24
CA ASP A 88 -6.06 4.78 15.89
C ASP A 88 -7.43 5.34 15.55
N TYR A 89 -7.42 6.47 14.86
CA TYR A 89 -8.60 7.17 14.32
C TYR A 89 -8.48 7.20 12.81
N LEU A 90 -9.28 6.40 12.11
CA LEU A 90 -9.16 6.26 10.68
C LEU A 90 -10.43 6.77 9.98
N PRO A 91 -10.31 7.73 9.04
CA PRO A 91 -11.43 8.18 8.23
C PRO A 91 -12.03 7.03 7.42
N ILE A 92 -13.35 7.02 7.25
CA ILE A 92 -14.05 6.08 6.38
C ILE A 92 -13.91 6.61 4.95
N MET A 93 -13.11 5.89 4.15
CA MET A 93 -12.68 6.33 2.83
C MET A 93 -13.27 5.49 1.71
N GLY A 94 -13.53 6.14 0.58
CA GLY A 94 -13.89 5.52 -0.68
C GLY A 94 -12.69 4.98 -1.45
N HIS A 95 -12.92 4.70 -2.73
CA HIS A 95 -11.91 4.10 -3.61
C HIS A 95 -10.67 4.99 -3.83
N ASN A 96 -10.82 6.31 -3.79
CA ASN A 96 -9.77 7.29 -4.07
C ASN A 96 -9.09 7.82 -2.80
N ASN A 97 -9.13 7.09 -1.68
CA ASN A 97 -8.64 7.50 -0.36
C ASN A 97 -9.27 8.81 0.16
N GLN A 98 -10.36 9.29 -0.44
CA GLN A 98 -11.11 10.45 0.04
C GLN A 98 -12.16 10.02 1.06
N SER A 99 -12.35 10.84 2.10
CA SER A 99 -13.40 10.61 3.09
C SER A 99 -14.77 10.52 2.44
N LEU A 100 -15.55 9.52 2.83
CA LEU A 100 -16.95 9.39 2.39
C LEU A 100 -17.83 10.37 3.13
N SER A 101 -18.75 11.00 2.41
CA SER A 101 -19.86 11.72 3.03
C SER A 101 -20.77 10.77 3.80
N VAL A 102 -21.39 11.25 4.89
CA VAL A 102 -22.19 10.43 5.82
C VAL A 102 -23.27 9.63 5.12
N ASP A 103 -23.94 10.22 4.13
CA ASP A 103 -24.99 9.57 3.31
C ASP A 103 -24.50 8.39 2.47
N LYS A 104 -23.17 8.27 2.26
CA LYS A 104 -22.53 7.20 1.49
C LYS A 104 -21.79 6.17 2.36
N ILE A 105 -21.80 6.36 3.67
CA ILE A 105 -21.18 5.40 4.60
C ILE A 105 -22.05 4.14 4.66
N THR A 106 -21.44 3.01 4.31
CA THR A 106 -22.06 1.69 4.41
C THR A 106 -21.41 0.89 5.52
N SER A 107 -22.14 -0.08 6.09
CA SER A 107 -21.59 -1.02 7.07
C SER A 107 -20.35 -1.78 6.54
N PHE A 108 -20.29 -2.04 5.23
CA PHE A 108 -19.13 -2.64 4.58
C PHE A 108 -17.92 -1.70 4.65
N ALA A 109 -18.08 -0.41 4.35
CA ALA A 109 -17.02 0.58 4.43
C ALA A 109 -16.52 0.75 5.87
N VAL A 110 -17.45 0.80 6.85
CA VAL A 110 -17.13 0.86 8.28
C VAL A 110 -16.30 -0.36 8.70
N ASN A 111 -16.76 -1.58 8.41
CA ASN A 111 -16.05 -2.80 8.78
C ASN A 111 -14.65 -2.87 8.15
N LYS A 112 -14.51 -2.52 6.88
CA LYS A 112 -13.22 -2.45 6.19
C LYS A 112 -12.26 -1.46 6.87
N THR A 113 -12.80 -0.30 7.29
CA THR A 113 -12.03 0.74 7.98
C THR A 113 -11.60 0.28 9.38
N ILE A 114 -12.48 -0.38 10.14
CA ILE A 114 -12.15 -0.99 11.43
C ILE A 114 -10.99 -1.98 11.32
N GLN A 115 -10.99 -2.84 10.29
CA GLN A 115 -9.91 -3.80 10.05
C GLN A 115 -8.58 -3.09 9.78
N ARG A 116 -8.56 -2.03 8.95
CA ARG A 116 -7.36 -1.22 8.68
C ARG A 116 -6.88 -0.49 9.93
N SER A 117 -7.80 0.14 10.66
CA SER A 117 -7.50 0.85 11.91
C SER A 117 -6.91 -0.10 12.98
N THR A 118 -7.40 -1.36 13.04
CA THR A 118 -6.82 -2.39 13.90
C THR A 118 -5.33 -2.60 13.61
N VAL A 119 -4.95 -2.73 12.33
CA VAL A 119 -3.55 -2.95 11.95
C VAL A 119 -2.68 -1.73 12.27
N LYS A 120 -3.21 -0.50 12.09
CA LYS A 120 -2.52 0.74 12.48
C LYS A 120 -2.31 0.83 13.99
N ALA A 121 -3.33 0.51 14.78
CA ALA A 121 -3.20 0.47 16.24
C ALA A 121 -2.16 -0.58 16.71
N ILE A 122 -2.12 -1.75 16.04
CA ILE A 122 -1.07 -2.78 16.28
C ILE A 122 0.30 -2.25 15.89
N ALA A 123 0.42 -1.53 14.77
CA ALA A 123 1.69 -0.98 14.30
C ALA A 123 2.31 0.02 15.30
N MET A 124 1.50 0.77 16.03
CA MET A 124 1.97 1.64 17.12
C MET A 124 2.64 0.86 18.25
N HIS A 125 2.31 -0.41 18.43
CA HIS A 125 3.02 -1.33 19.32
C HIS A 125 4.30 -1.92 18.71
N GLY A 126 4.62 -1.61 17.44
CA GLY A 126 5.86 -1.99 16.77
C GLY A 126 5.69 -2.95 15.58
N LEU A 127 4.63 -3.76 15.51
CA LEU A 127 4.47 -4.78 14.47
C LEU A 127 4.25 -4.16 13.10
N GLY A 128 5.22 -4.35 12.21
CA GLY A 128 5.12 -3.88 10.82
C GLY A 128 5.02 -2.36 10.66
N LEU A 129 5.47 -1.58 11.64
CA LEU A 129 5.38 -0.10 11.61
C LEU A 129 6.01 0.50 10.35
N SER A 130 7.07 -0.10 9.84
CA SER A 130 7.74 0.36 8.61
C SER A 130 6.86 0.29 7.35
N LEU A 131 5.79 -0.48 7.34
CA LEU A 131 4.85 -0.55 6.21
C LEU A 131 4.06 0.74 6.03
N TRP A 132 3.95 1.54 7.10
CA TRP A 132 3.23 2.82 7.12
C TRP A 132 4.15 4.01 6.86
N ALA A 133 5.47 3.78 6.80
CA ALA A 133 6.43 4.84 6.50
C ALA A 133 6.20 5.35 5.07
N GLY A 134 5.86 6.61 4.93
CA GLY A 134 5.58 7.26 3.65
C GLY A 134 4.10 7.22 3.22
N GLU A 135 3.17 6.68 4.02
CA GLU A 135 1.73 6.73 3.71
C GLU A 135 1.27 8.19 3.52
N ASP A 136 1.72 9.09 4.38
CA ASP A 136 1.39 10.53 4.30
C ASP A 136 2.00 11.23 3.07
N LEU A 137 3.08 10.65 2.49
CA LEU A 137 3.71 11.20 1.29
C LEU A 137 2.93 10.86 0.01
N VAL A 138 2.13 9.81 0.03
CA VAL A 138 1.28 9.42 -1.11
C VAL A 138 0.17 10.45 -1.32
N ASP A 139 -0.42 10.97 -0.25
CA ASP A 139 -1.46 11.99 -0.33
C ASP A 139 -0.93 13.33 -0.88
N ILE A 140 0.33 13.65 -0.60
CA ILE A 140 0.99 14.84 -1.17
C ILE A 140 1.26 14.67 -2.68
N SER A 141 1.55 13.46 -3.14
CA SER A 141 1.78 13.17 -4.56
C SER A 141 0.49 13.11 -5.39
N GLU A 142 -0.65 12.84 -4.76
CA GLU A 142 -1.98 12.88 -5.41
C GLU A 142 -2.49 14.32 -5.59
N ALA A 143 -1.98 15.29 -4.80
CA ALA A 143 -2.25 16.72 -5.00
C ALA A 143 -1.46 17.32 -6.19
N ALA A 144 -0.42 16.68 -6.66
CA ALA A 144 0.10 16.92 -8.00
C ALA A 144 -0.87 16.31 -9.01
N PRO A 145 -1.31 17.05 -10.06
CA PRO A 145 -2.17 16.48 -11.08
C PRO A 145 -1.49 15.19 -11.54
N ALA A 146 -2.20 14.06 -11.41
CA ALA A 146 -1.72 12.79 -11.87
C ALA A 146 -1.23 13.00 -13.30
N VAL A 147 0.08 13.05 -13.48
CA VAL A 147 0.67 12.82 -14.80
C VAL A 147 0.20 11.39 -15.09
N LYS A 148 -0.91 11.28 -15.83
CA LYS A 148 -1.29 10.03 -16.46
C LYS A 148 0.00 9.57 -17.09
N GLN A 149 0.63 8.53 -16.53
CA GLN A 149 1.58 7.76 -17.31
C GLN A 149 0.73 7.27 -18.47
N GLU A 150 0.76 8.00 -19.56
CA GLU A 150 0.19 7.55 -20.81
C GLU A 150 0.80 6.19 -21.01
N SER A 151 -0.02 5.17 -20.97
CA SER A 151 0.39 3.81 -21.24
C SER A 151 1.08 3.89 -22.59
N LYS A 152 2.40 3.62 -22.63
CA LYS A 152 3.19 3.74 -23.86
C LYS A 152 2.41 3.09 -24.99
N PRO A 153 2.18 3.79 -26.11
CA PRO A 153 1.41 3.21 -27.19
C PRO A 153 2.09 1.96 -27.71
N THR A 154 1.32 0.91 -27.97
CA THR A 154 1.84 -0.30 -28.58
C THR A 154 2.22 -0.02 -30.03
N LEU A 155 3.50 -0.21 -30.37
CA LEU A 155 3.99 0.02 -31.72
C LEU A 155 3.44 -1.05 -32.68
N LYS A 156 2.73 -0.61 -33.72
CA LYS A 156 2.22 -1.44 -34.80
C LYS A 156 2.77 -0.94 -36.16
N LYS A 157 2.96 -1.84 -37.12
CA LYS A 157 3.41 -1.47 -38.46
C LYS A 157 2.43 -0.53 -39.18
N THR A 158 1.15 -0.56 -38.80
CA THR A 158 0.09 0.28 -39.34
C THR A 158 -0.08 1.60 -38.57
N SER A 159 0.73 1.89 -37.57
CA SER A 159 0.65 3.14 -36.82
C SER A 159 1.39 4.26 -37.58
N ASP A 160 0.87 5.49 -37.50
CA ASP A 160 1.51 6.69 -38.05
C ASP A 160 2.95 6.88 -37.54
N LYS A 161 3.23 6.38 -36.35
CA LYS A 161 4.55 6.40 -35.72
C LYS A 161 5.56 5.40 -36.28
N TRP A 162 5.13 4.46 -37.15
CA TRP A 162 6.03 3.47 -37.73
C TRP A 162 7.12 4.09 -38.59
N ASN A 163 6.76 5.07 -39.43
CA ASN A 163 7.73 5.77 -40.28
C ASN A 163 8.79 6.52 -39.46
N ASP A 164 8.39 7.12 -38.33
CA ASP A 164 9.32 7.80 -37.42
C ASP A 164 10.33 6.78 -36.84
N VAL A 165 9.87 5.58 -36.48
CA VAL A 165 10.72 4.51 -35.99
C VAL A 165 11.69 4.02 -37.07
N VAL A 166 11.23 3.83 -38.30
CA VAL A 166 12.07 3.43 -39.43
C VAL A 166 13.16 4.48 -39.68
N ASN A 167 12.80 5.76 -39.70
CA ASN A 167 13.75 6.85 -39.90
C ASN A 167 14.75 6.93 -38.74
N TYR A 168 14.31 6.74 -37.51
CA TYR A 168 15.18 6.70 -36.34
C TYR A 168 16.21 5.54 -36.43
N VAL A 169 15.75 4.33 -36.80
CA VAL A 169 16.63 3.15 -36.99
C VAL A 169 17.67 3.42 -38.05
N LYS A 170 17.26 3.96 -39.23
CA LYS A 170 18.19 4.32 -40.34
C LYS A 170 19.22 5.37 -39.89
N ALA A 171 18.81 6.41 -39.18
CA ALA A 171 19.68 7.48 -38.71
C ALA A 171 20.66 7.04 -37.63
N ASN A 172 20.42 5.90 -36.96
CA ASN A 172 21.23 5.38 -35.84
C ASN A 172 21.82 4.01 -36.15
N ASN A 173 22.01 3.62 -37.41
CA ASN A 173 22.53 2.30 -37.81
C ASN A 173 23.94 1.97 -37.29
N THR A 174 24.70 2.98 -36.87
CA THR A 174 26.02 2.81 -36.26
C THR A 174 25.97 2.38 -34.76
N LYS A 175 24.80 2.49 -34.13
CA LYS A 175 24.61 2.08 -32.73
C LYS A 175 24.29 0.58 -32.62
N SER A 176 24.61 -0.02 -31.47
CA SER A 176 24.25 -1.40 -31.22
C SER A 176 22.72 -1.58 -31.25
N LEU A 177 22.28 -2.70 -31.81
CA LEU A 177 20.86 -3.08 -31.89
C LEU A 177 20.15 -3.03 -30.53
N SER A 178 20.83 -3.47 -29.47
CA SER A 178 20.31 -3.43 -28.10
C SER A 178 20.04 -1.99 -27.63
N SER A 179 20.91 -1.04 -27.99
CA SER A 179 20.76 0.37 -27.67
C SER A 179 19.58 1.00 -28.40
N ILE A 180 19.41 0.68 -29.69
CA ILE A 180 18.26 1.15 -30.51
C ILE A 180 16.94 0.65 -29.91
N VAL A 181 16.86 -0.66 -29.64
CA VAL A 181 15.62 -1.26 -29.06
C VAL A 181 15.32 -0.67 -27.70
N LYS A 182 16.33 -0.55 -26.83
CA LYS A 182 16.16 0.02 -25.48
C LYS A 182 15.64 1.47 -25.54
N THR A 183 16.14 2.29 -26.45
CA THR A 183 15.67 3.67 -26.65
C THR A 183 14.22 3.69 -27.16
N LEU A 184 13.83 2.80 -28.05
CA LEU A 184 12.44 2.73 -28.53
C LEU A 184 11.49 2.22 -27.44
N GLU A 185 11.93 1.32 -26.55
CA GLU A 185 11.16 0.83 -25.40
C GLU A 185 10.91 1.91 -24.34
N THR A 186 11.67 3.00 -24.34
CA THR A 186 11.33 4.15 -23.48
C THR A 186 10.03 4.83 -23.90
N LYS A 187 9.69 4.78 -25.20
CA LYS A 187 8.55 5.50 -25.80
C LYS A 187 7.38 4.58 -26.19
N TYR A 188 7.64 3.31 -26.50
CA TYR A 188 6.66 2.36 -27.03
C TYR A 188 6.70 1.01 -26.33
N ILE A 189 5.56 0.33 -26.27
CA ILE A 189 5.50 -1.12 -26.04
C ILE A 189 5.77 -1.79 -27.37
N ILE A 190 6.86 -2.59 -27.47
CA ILE A 190 7.28 -3.22 -28.74
C ILE A 190 6.98 -4.71 -28.68
N PRO A 191 5.96 -5.21 -29.39
CA PRO A 191 5.68 -6.65 -29.51
C PRO A 191 6.84 -7.40 -30.16
N THR A 192 7.00 -8.68 -29.84
CA THR A 192 8.08 -9.54 -30.35
C THR A 192 8.17 -9.55 -31.87
N ALA A 193 7.03 -9.56 -32.56
CA ALA A 193 6.98 -9.51 -34.02
C ALA A 193 7.57 -8.20 -34.59
N ILE A 194 7.34 -7.08 -33.91
CA ILE A 194 7.88 -5.76 -34.28
C ILE A 194 9.37 -5.67 -33.95
N LYS A 195 9.82 -6.25 -32.84
CA LYS A 195 11.26 -6.35 -32.51
C LYS A 195 12.04 -7.07 -33.64
N LYS A 196 11.53 -8.23 -34.07
CA LYS A 196 12.14 -8.96 -35.20
C LYS A 196 12.24 -8.10 -36.46
N ARG A 197 11.23 -7.27 -36.79
CA ARG A 197 11.23 -6.39 -37.94
C ARG A 197 12.23 -5.24 -37.82
N ILE A 198 12.39 -4.65 -36.63
CA ILE A 198 13.41 -3.63 -36.34
C ILE A 198 14.81 -4.22 -36.54
N ILE A 199 15.03 -5.46 -36.07
CA ILE A 199 16.30 -6.18 -36.28
C ILE A 199 16.60 -6.33 -37.77
N SER A 200 15.63 -6.77 -38.56
CA SER A 200 15.79 -6.90 -40.00
C SER A 200 16.12 -5.58 -40.68
N LEU A 201 15.55 -4.45 -40.24
CA LEU A 201 15.88 -3.12 -40.78
C LEU A 201 17.31 -2.69 -40.49
N CYS A 202 17.88 -3.10 -39.34
CA CYS A 202 19.29 -2.81 -39.01
C CYS A 202 20.28 -3.67 -39.78
N GLN A 203 19.88 -4.82 -40.37
CA GLN A 203 20.74 -5.73 -41.13
C GLN A 203 20.80 -5.47 -42.62
N VAL A 204 19.89 -4.64 -43.13
CA VAL A 204 19.71 -4.34 -44.56
C VAL A 204 20.37 -3.01 -44.97
N ILE A 205 20.94 -2.32 -43.97
CA ILE A 205 21.66 -1.03 -44.18
C ILE A 205 23.13 -1.25 -43.84
#